data_21d8eca7954757a49823bfb97bd280d8
#
_entry.id   21d8eca7954757a49823bfb97bd280d8
#
_cell.length_a   1.000
_cell.length_b   1.000
_cell.length_c   1.000
_cell.angle_alpha   90.00
_cell.angle_beta   90.00
_cell.angle_gamma   90.00
#
_symmetry.space_group_name_H-M   'P 1'
#
loop_
_entity.id
_entity.type
_entity.pdbx_description
1 polymer ?
#
loop_
_entity_poly.entity_id
_entity_poly.type
_entity_poly.pdbx_seq_one_letter_code
_entity_poly.pdbx_strand_id
1 'polypeptide(L)'
;MKTRLALAALLASLGILSSGATRAATSETTFTDKVGDQPVTFPTLPGFVEPEGPASVVRDVILRALPDNYRLIAFRVPQDYVDKLRAHDRSAAMPRYWTVMTYRKYEAGGMSPQLFEAIKKMLREQSQKVMAQVDAQTASGAERVSKDLGAKTGDSSTSLKVGASTSLGIIDEHPGSFALATIGPVSISSKNLNESSNQVAVVAVALVHGKPVNANFYSDYRSNADLVWAEDQARDWLRRLNELNP
;
A
#
# COMPACT_ATOMS: atom_id res chain seq x y z
N MET A 1 -20.16 -18.35 3.17
CA MET A 1 -19.80 -17.68 1.90
C MET A 1 -20.28 -16.24 1.90
N LYS A 2 -19.87 -15.38 2.87
CA LYS A 2 -20.39 -13.99 3.02
C LYS A 2 -19.32 -12.92 3.32
N THR A 3 -18.02 -13.19 3.13
CA THR A 3 -16.93 -12.39 3.70
C THR A 3 -16.12 -11.60 2.64
N ARG A 4 -16.71 -11.05 1.59
CA ARG A 4 -15.94 -10.42 0.49
C ARG A 4 -16.30 -8.96 0.16
N LEU A 5 -16.92 -8.20 1.09
CA LEU A 5 -17.61 -6.95 0.72
C LEU A 5 -17.08 -5.67 1.39
N ALA A 6 -16.07 -5.71 2.25
CA ALA A 6 -15.80 -4.63 3.18
C ALA A 6 -15.41 -3.27 2.55
N LEU A 7 -14.38 -3.24 1.76
CA LEU A 7 -13.92 -1.96 1.19
C LEU A 7 -14.73 -1.57 -0.07
N ALA A 8 -15.21 -2.54 -0.84
CA ALA A 8 -15.96 -2.30 -2.07
C ALA A 8 -17.41 -1.82 -1.83
N ALA A 9 -18.08 -2.28 -0.78
CA ALA A 9 -19.46 -1.89 -0.49
C ALA A 9 -19.59 -0.42 -0.05
N LEU A 10 -18.57 0.13 0.60
CA LEU A 10 -18.58 1.53 1.01
C LEU A 10 -18.42 2.49 -0.18
N LEU A 11 -17.79 2.03 -1.26
CA LEU A 11 -17.48 2.82 -2.46
C LEU A 11 -18.58 2.74 -3.53
N ALA A 12 -19.42 1.72 -3.52
CA ALA A 12 -20.51 1.54 -4.50
C ALA A 12 -21.69 2.50 -4.33
N SER A 13 -21.79 3.22 -3.21
CA SER A 13 -22.86 4.19 -2.95
C SER A 13 -22.64 5.57 -3.56
N LEU A 14 -21.48 5.83 -4.15
CA LEU A 14 -21.16 7.11 -4.81
C LEU A 14 -21.26 6.96 -6.34
N GLY A 15 -22.46 6.81 -6.85
CA GLY A 15 -22.75 6.76 -8.29
C GLY A 15 -22.47 8.08 -8.97
N ILE A 16 -21.50 8.12 -9.89
CA ILE A 16 -21.33 9.16 -10.90
C ILE A 16 -21.13 8.49 -12.27
N LEU A 17 -22.04 8.77 -13.19
CA LEU A 17 -22.01 8.33 -14.57
C LEU A 17 -20.92 9.10 -15.35
N SER A 18 -19.94 8.40 -15.89
CA SER A 18 -19.16 8.91 -17.02
C SER A 18 -18.75 7.77 -17.94
N SER A 19 -19.25 7.82 -19.17
CA SER A 19 -18.89 6.91 -20.26
C SER A 19 -17.49 7.24 -20.76
N GLY A 20 -16.52 6.36 -20.56
CA GLY A 20 -15.15 6.52 -21.05
C GLY A 20 -14.68 5.29 -21.82
N ALA A 21 -14.12 5.51 -23.00
CA ALA A 21 -13.64 4.52 -23.94
C ALA A 21 -12.64 3.54 -23.31
N THR A 22 -12.83 2.26 -23.60
CA THR A 22 -11.96 1.14 -23.18
C THR A 22 -10.62 1.21 -23.91
N ARG A 23 -9.60 1.71 -23.26
CA ARG A 23 -8.22 1.60 -23.74
C ARG A 23 -7.67 0.30 -23.18
N ALA A 24 -7.29 -0.63 -24.06
CA ALA A 24 -6.57 -1.83 -23.67
C ALA A 24 -5.27 -1.40 -22.93
N ALA A 25 -5.19 -1.69 -21.65
CA ALA A 25 -4.00 -1.40 -20.87
C ALA A 25 -2.89 -2.32 -21.31
N THR A 26 -1.95 -1.81 -22.09
CA THR A 26 -0.63 -2.44 -22.25
C THR A 26 -0.02 -2.50 -20.85
N SER A 27 0.30 -3.71 -20.41
CA SER A 27 0.97 -3.95 -19.13
C SER A 27 2.37 -3.31 -19.20
N GLU A 28 2.48 -2.05 -18.77
CA GLU A 28 3.79 -1.41 -18.60
C GLU A 28 4.59 -2.22 -17.58
N THR A 29 5.77 -2.66 -17.95
CA THR A 29 6.66 -3.41 -17.05
C THR A 29 7.40 -2.51 -16.07
N THR A 30 7.48 -1.21 -16.37
CA THR A 30 8.16 -0.18 -15.56
C THR A 30 7.45 1.17 -15.69
N PHE A 31 7.73 2.08 -14.75
CA PHE A 31 7.42 3.50 -14.85
C PHE A 31 8.55 4.32 -14.21
N THR A 32 8.69 5.58 -14.58
CA THR A 32 9.70 6.48 -14.03
C THR A 32 9.03 7.67 -13.33
N ASP A 33 9.51 8.00 -12.13
CA ASP A 33 9.14 9.22 -11.40
C ASP A 33 10.38 9.84 -10.78
N LYS A 34 10.30 11.12 -10.43
CA LYS A 34 11.39 11.82 -9.74
C LYS A 34 11.26 11.59 -8.24
N VAL A 35 12.39 11.24 -7.60
CA VAL A 35 12.53 11.26 -6.14
C VAL A 35 13.51 12.38 -5.78
N GLY A 36 12.93 13.53 -5.39
CA GLY A 36 13.68 14.77 -5.34
C GLY A 36 14.13 15.22 -6.74
N ASP A 37 15.43 15.32 -6.93
CA ASP A 37 16.08 15.69 -8.20
C ASP A 37 16.44 14.47 -9.09
N GLN A 38 16.36 13.25 -8.55
CA GLN A 38 16.78 12.02 -9.22
C GLN A 38 15.63 11.31 -9.94
N PRO A 39 15.76 10.98 -11.22
CA PRO A 39 14.85 10.05 -11.89
C PRO A 39 15.07 8.63 -11.34
N VAL A 40 14.01 7.96 -10.98
CA VAL A 40 14.04 6.57 -10.52
C VAL A 40 13.06 5.76 -11.38
N THR A 41 13.53 4.66 -11.93
CA THR A 41 12.70 3.73 -12.70
C THR A 41 12.22 2.60 -11.79
N PHE A 42 10.92 2.47 -11.66
CA PHE A 42 10.27 1.50 -10.79
C PHE A 42 9.71 0.33 -11.58
N PRO A 43 9.90 -0.93 -11.13
CA PRO A 43 9.22 -2.07 -11.73
C PRO A 43 7.74 -2.07 -11.35
N THR A 44 6.88 -2.55 -12.26
CA THR A 44 5.46 -2.81 -12.00
C THR A 44 5.19 -4.29 -11.83
N LEU A 45 4.08 -4.64 -11.19
CA LEU A 45 3.61 -6.02 -11.07
C LEU A 45 2.59 -6.33 -12.17
N PRO A 46 2.72 -7.46 -12.87
CA PRO A 46 1.71 -7.90 -13.84
C PRO A 46 0.33 -8.03 -13.21
N GLY A 47 -0.70 -7.59 -13.93
CA GLY A 47 -2.09 -7.66 -13.47
C GLY A 47 -2.51 -6.59 -12.45
N PHE A 48 -1.60 -5.64 -12.13
CA PHE A 48 -1.91 -4.49 -11.29
C PHE A 48 -1.85 -3.19 -12.10
N VAL A 49 -2.83 -2.34 -11.87
CA VAL A 49 -2.99 -1.08 -12.59
C VAL A 49 -3.20 0.08 -11.64
N GLU A 50 -3.01 1.30 -12.12
CA GLU A 50 -3.43 2.49 -11.40
C GLU A 50 -4.97 2.53 -11.34
N PRO A 51 -5.57 2.79 -10.15
CA PRO A 51 -7.02 2.86 -10.06
C PRO A 51 -7.55 4.10 -10.77
N GLU A 52 -8.43 3.89 -11.73
CA GLU A 52 -9.09 4.94 -12.53
C GLU A 52 -10.61 4.87 -12.37
N GLY A 53 -11.30 5.97 -12.73
CA GLY A 53 -12.75 6.06 -12.67
C GLY A 53 -13.28 5.80 -11.25
N PRO A 54 -14.26 4.92 -11.06
CA PRO A 54 -14.82 4.62 -9.74
C PRO A 54 -13.79 4.10 -8.74
N ALA A 55 -12.72 3.44 -9.20
CA ALA A 55 -11.66 2.92 -8.35
C ALA A 55 -10.71 4.01 -7.81
N SER A 56 -10.68 5.21 -8.40
CA SER A 56 -9.80 6.30 -7.94
C SER A 56 -10.08 6.74 -6.50
N VAL A 57 -11.29 6.55 -6.02
CA VAL A 57 -11.69 6.87 -4.63
C VAL A 57 -10.82 6.12 -3.62
N VAL A 58 -10.38 4.89 -3.94
CA VAL A 58 -9.49 4.11 -3.07
C VAL A 58 -8.13 4.78 -2.94
N ARG A 59 -7.60 5.32 -4.04
CA ARG A 59 -6.36 6.11 -4.02
C ARG A 59 -6.48 7.33 -3.13
N ASP A 60 -7.61 8.04 -3.18
CA ASP A 60 -7.86 9.21 -2.34
C ASP A 60 -7.91 8.83 -0.85
N VAL A 61 -8.48 7.68 -0.51
CA VAL A 61 -8.48 7.15 0.86
C VAL A 61 -7.05 6.87 1.33
N ILE A 62 -6.23 6.20 0.51
CA ILE A 62 -4.83 5.94 0.84
C ILE A 62 -4.05 7.24 1.01
N LEU A 63 -4.21 8.21 0.13
CA LEU A 63 -3.53 9.51 0.23
C LEU A 63 -3.86 10.24 1.55
N ARG A 64 -5.08 10.14 2.04
CA ARG A 64 -5.49 10.76 3.32
C ARG A 64 -5.00 9.99 4.55
N ALA A 65 -4.89 8.66 4.43
CA ALA A 65 -4.33 7.83 5.49
C ALA A 65 -2.81 8.04 5.65
N LEU A 66 -2.15 8.44 4.57
CA LEU A 66 -0.69 8.56 4.54
C LEU A 66 -0.21 9.65 5.51
N PRO A 67 0.80 9.39 6.36
CA PRO A 67 1.43 10.42 7.16
C PRO A 67 2.10 11.50 6.26
N ASP A 68 2.10 12.76 6.72
CA ASP A 68 2.57 13.91 5.95
C ASP A 68 4.05 13.85 5.55
N ASN A 69 4.84 13.06 6.27
CA ASN A 69 6.26 12.84 5.99
C ASN A 69 6.52 11.90 4.80
N TYR A 70 5.47 11.28 4.23
CA TYR A 70 5.57 10.47 3.03
C TYR A 70 5.02 11.19 1.79
N ARG A 71 5.53 10.80 0.63
CA ARG A 71 4.92 11.07 -0.67
C ARG A 71 4.58 9.74 -1.35
N LEU A 72 3.33 9.60 -1.78
CA LEU A 72 2.89 8.48 -2.61
C LEU A 72 3.38 8.71 -4.04
N ILE A 73 4.14 7.75 -4.57
CA ILE A 73 4.63 7.73 -5.95
C ILE A 73 3.66 6.91 -6.81
N ALA A 74 3.28 5.72 -6.35
CA ALA A 74 2.32 4.87 -7.04
C ALA A 74 1.39 4.16 -6.06
N PHE A 75 0.15 3.94 -6.49
CA PHE A 75 -0.82 3.05 -5.85
C PHE A 75 -1.42 2.16 -6.94
N ARG A 76 -1.33 0.87 -6.77
CA ARG A 76 -1.74 -0.11 -7.78
C ARG A 76 -2.67 -1.16 -7.18
N VAL A 77 -3.70 -1.49 -7.92
CA VAL A 77 -4.75 -2.45 -7.55
C VAL A 77 -4.89 -3.51 -8.64
N PRO A 78 -5.46 -4.70 -8.35
CA PRO A 78 -5.71 -5.70 -9.37
C PRO A 78 -6.61 -5.16 -10.49
N GLN A 79 -6.29 -5.51 -11.74
CA GLN A 79 -7.09 -5.10 -12.91
C GLN A 79 -8.55 -5.59 -12.80
N ASP A 80 -8.75 -6.83 -12.36
CA ASP A 80 -10.09 -7.41 -12.19
C ASP A 80 -10.94 -6.66 -11.15
N TYR A 81 -10.32 -6.07 -10.14
CA TYR A 81 -11.02 -5.20 -9.18
C TYR A 81 -11.56 -3.94 -9.88
N VAL A 82 -10.74 -3.29 -10.70
CA VAL A 82 -11.14 -2.10 -11.47
C VAL A 82 -12.27 -2.43 -12.45
N ASP A 83 -12.14 -3.56 -13.15
CA ASP A 83 -13.14 -4.01 -14.13
C ASP A 83 -14.49 -4.33 -13.47
N LYS A 84 -14.48 -4.98 -12.32
CA LYS A 84 -15.69 -5.23 -11.53
C LYS A 84 -16.36 -3.94 -11.04
N LEU A 85 -15.56 -2.97 -10.57
CA LEU A 85 -16.12 -1.68 -10.16
C LEU A 85 -16.75 -0.92 -11.34
N ARG A 86 -16.13 -0.95 -12.53
CA ARG A 86 -16.69 -0.37 -13.75
C ARG A 86 -18.00 -1.04 -14.17
N ALA A 87 -18.09 -2.35 -13.97
CA ALA A 87 -19.29 -3.14 -14.22
C ALA A 87 -20.36 -3.00 -13.11
N HIS A 88 -20.15 -2.17 -12.10
CA HIS A 88 -21.00 -2.05 -10.91
C HIS A 88 -21.23 -3.39 -10.18
N ASP A 89 -20.26 -4.30 -10.28
CA ASP A 89 -20.32 -5.61 -9.61
C ASP A 89 -20.07 -5.43 -8.11
N ARG A 90 -21.09 -5.71 -7.31
CA ARG A 90 -21.02 -5.64 -5.84
C ARG A 90 -20.13 -6.70 -5.22
N SER A 91 -19.66 -7.68 -5.98
CA SER A 91 -18.68 -8.68 -5.53
C SER A 91 -17.23 -8.19 -5.64
N ALA A 92 -17.00 -6.98 -6.14
CA ALA A 92 -15.67 -6.40 -6.27
C ALA A 92 -14.95 -6.43 -4.90
N ALA A 93 -13.79 -7.06 -4.85
CA ALA A 93 -12.95 -7.15 -3.67
C ALA A 93 -11.51 -6.83 -4.04
N MET A 94 -10.79 -6.18 -3.13
CA MET A 94 -9.38 -5.82 -3.31
C MET A 94 -8.55 -6.57 -2.27
N PRO A 95 -8.35 -7.89 -2.43
CA PRO A 95 -7.61 -8.70 -1.45
C PRO A 95 -6.12 -8.38 -1.44
N ARG A 96 -5.62 -7.75 -2.49
CA ARG A 96 -4.20 -7.40 -2.67
C ARG A 96 -4.08 -6.03 -3.30
N TYR A 97 -3.07 -5.27 -2.89
CA TYR A 97 -2.68 -4.01 -3.52
C TYR A 97 -1.23 -3.70 -3.17
N TRP A 98 -0.63 -2.74 -3.85
CA TRP A 98 0.70 -2.29 -3.50
C TRP A 98 0.88 -0.79 -3.74
N THR A 99 1.84 -0.21 -3.02
CA THR A 99 2.16 1.21 -3.10
C THR A 99 3.66 1.39 -3.29
N VAL A 100 4.06 2.52 -3.90
CA VAL A 100 5.43 3.02 -3.87
C VAL A 100 5.42 4.37 -3.20
N MET A 101 6.33 4.59 -2.26
CA MET A 101 6.43 5.81 -1.49
C MET A 101 7.87 6.23 -1.28
N THR A 102 8.08 7.50 -0.94
CA THR A 102 9.35 8.03 -0.47
C THR A 102 9.15 8.92 0.75
N TYR A 103 10.22 9.18 1.49
CA TYR A 103 10.22 10.10 2.63
C TYR A 103 10.56 11.52 2.17
N ARG A 104 9.63 12.46 2.30
CA ARG A 104 9.79 13.86 1.86
C ARG A 104 11.09 14.51 2.34
N LYS A 105 11.49 14.27 3.58
CA LYS A 105 12.71 14.88 4.15
C LYS A 105 14.00 14.45 3.44
N TYR A 106 14.01 13.29 2.78
CA TYR A 106 15.17 12.78 2.05
C TYR A 106 15.11 13.06 0.54
N GLU A 107 14.02 13.63 0.04
CA GLU A 107 13.92 13.99 -1.37
C GLU A 107 14.93 15.08 -1.73
N ALA A 108 15.13 16.10 -0.89
CA ALA A 108 16.09 17.16 -1.12
C ALA A 108 17.54 16.73 -0.77
N GLY A 109 17.78 16.28 0.47
CA GLY A 109 19.13 16.05 0.97
C GLY A 109 19.68 14.62 0.77
N GLY A 110 18.80 13.67 0.45
CA GLY A 110 19.17 12.25 0.39
C GLY A 110 19.43 11.62 1.77
N MET A 111 19.79 10.33 1.75
CA MET A 111 20.18 9.53 2.91
C MET A 111 21.55 8.92 2.64
N SER A 112 22.47 8.96 3.61
CA SER A 112 23.75 8.29 3.45
C SER A 112 23.61 6.77 3.59
N PRO A 113 24.47 5.97 2.91
CA PRO A 113 24.51 4.53 3.09
C PRO A 113 24.71 4.12 4.55
N GLN A 114 25.54 4.84 5.31
CA GLN A 114 25.80 4.55 6.73
C GLN A 114 24.52 4.72 7.58
N LEU A 115 23.73 5.78 7.33
CA LEU A 115 22.47 5.98 8.02
C LEU A 115 21.46 4.89 7.65
N PHE A 116 21.42 4.49 6.38
CA PHE A 116 20.56 3.40 5.92
C PHE A 116 20.87 2.08 6.63
N GLU A 117 22.16 1.71 6.70
CA GLU A 117 22.60 0.50 7.41
C GLU A 117 22.34 0.57 8.93
N ALA A 118 22.45 1.76 9.54
CA ALA A 118 22.10 1.95 10.94
C ALA A 118 20.59 1.72 11.19
N ILE A 119 19.73 2.16 10.26
CA ILE A 119 18.28 1.90 10.32
C ILE A 119 17.99 0.41 10.19
N LYS A 120 18.63 -0.29 9.26
CA LYS A 120 18.50 -1.76 9.11
C LYS A 120 18.89 -2.49 10.41
N LYS A 121 20.02 -2.13 11.00
CA LYS A 121 20.46 -2.69 12.27
C LYS A 121 19.44 -2.45 13.39
N MET A 122 18.93 -1.24 13.51
CA MET A 122 17.90 -0.89 14.50
C MET A 122 16.61 -1.72 14.29
N LEU A 123 16.16 -1.88 13.04
CA LEU A 123 14.98 -2.70 12.71
C LEU A 123 15.20 -4.17 13.07
N ARG A 124 16.39 -4.73 12.84
CA ARG A 124 16.73 -6.10 13.22
C ARG A 124 16.69 -6.31 14.74
N GLU A 125 17.20 -5.34 15.48
CA GLU A 125 17.32 -5.45 16.95
C GLU A 125 16.03 -5.04 17.69
N GLN A 126 15.24 -4.15 17.12
CA GLN A 126 14.12 -3.50 17.81
C GLN A 126 12.84 -3.45 16.95
N SER A 127 12.64 -4.40 16.04
CA SER A 127 11.53 -4.36 15.07
C SER A 127 10.17 -4.11 15.73
N GLN A 128 9.87 -4.82 16.82
CA GLN A 128 8.57 -4.67 17.50
C GLN A 128 8.36 -3.26 18.10
N LYS A 129 9.42 -2.65 18.62
CA LYS A 129 9.36 -1.27 19.16
C LYS A 129 9.16 -0.25 18.04
N VAL A 130 9.81 -0.45 16.90
CA VAL A 130 9.62 0.41 15.71
C VAL A 130 8.21 0.24 15.17
N MET A 131 7.69 -1.00 15.11
CA MET A 131 6.32 -1.26 14.67
C MET A 131 5.28 -0.57 15.54
N ALA A 132 5.45 -0.52 16.86
CA ALA A 132 4.53 0.22 17.73
C ALA A 132 4.44 1.72 17.38
N GLN A 133 5.53 2.33 16.93
CA GLN A 133 5.52 3.73 16.45
C GLN A 133 4.81 3.86 15.09
N VAL A 134 5.04 2.91 14.19
CA VAL A 134 4.36 2.86 12.88
C VAL A 134 2.86 2.65 13.07
N ASP A 135 2.46 1.74 13.96
CA ASP A 135 1.05 1.48 14.28
C ASP A 135 0.33 2.72 14.80
N ALA A 136 0.98 3.50 15.67
CA ALA A 136 0.40 4.75 16.18
C ALA A 136 0.17 5.78 15.04
N GLN A 137 1.09 5.89 14.09
CA GLN A 137 0.92 6.76 12.92
C GLN A 137 -0.18 6.23 11.98
N THR A 138 -0.24 4.93 11.78
CA THR A 138 -1.25 4.27 10.93
C THR A 138 -2.64 4.40 11.54
N ALA A 139 -2.79 4.24 12.86
CA ALA A 139 -4.04 4.43 13.58
C ALA A 139 -4.55 5.88 13.44
N SER A 140 -3.65 6.87 13.56
CA SER A 140 -3.99 8.28 13.33
C SER A 140 -4.46 8.54 11.87
N GLY A 141 -3.83 7.89 10.90
CA GLY A 141 -4.27 7.92 9.50
C GLY A 141 -5.67 7.32 9.31
N ALA A 142 -5.90 6.15 9.91
CA ALA A 142 -7.20 5.48 9.85
C ALA A 142 -8.33 6.32 10.49
N GLU A 143 -8.04 7.04 11.57
CA GLU A 143 -8.99 7.96 12.18
C GLU A 143 -9.35 9.12 11.26
N ARG A 144 -8.37 9.75 10.59
CA ARG A 144 -8.63 10.80 9.58
C ARG A 144 -9.53 10.30 8.47
N VAL A 145 -9.24 9.10 7.93
CA VAL A 145 -10.07 8.46 6.90
C VAL A 145 -11.48 8.20 7.40
N SER A 146 -11.64 7.68 8.61
CA SER A 146 -12.95 7.41 9.22
C SER A 146 -13.81 8.66 9.29
N LYS A 147 -13.25 9.76 9.78
CA LYS A 147 -13.92 11.06 9.88
C LYS A 147 -14.38 11.57 8.52
N ASP A 148 -13.51 11.49 7.52
CA ASP A 148 -13.80 11.92 6.16
C ASP A 148 -14.90 11.09 5.48
N LEU A 149 -14.81 9.75 5.64
CA LEU A 149 -15.81 8.82 5.09
C LEU A 149 -17.17 9.07 5.76
N GLY A 150 -17.20 9.21 7.08
CA GLY A 150 -18.42 9.53 7.81
C GLY A 150 -19.07 10.84 7.33
N ALA A 151 -18.28 11.88 7.12
CA ALA A 151 -18.76 13.16 6.59
C ALA A 151 -19.32 13.04 5.17
N LYS A 152 -18.67 12.26 4.29
CA LYS A 152 -19.09 12.10 2.88
C LYS A 152 -20.32 11.20 2.71
N THR A 153 -20.42 10.16 3.53
CA THR A 153 -21.54 9.20 3.48
C THR A 153 -22.75 9.64 4.30
N GLY A 154 -22.59 10.66 5.16
CA GLY A 154 -23.60 11.02 6.18
C GLY A 154 -23.74 9.96 7.29
N ASP A 155 -22.83 8.98 7.34
CA ASP A 155 -22.82 7.90 8.34
C ASP A 155 -21.66 8.08 9.32
N SER A 156 -21.92 8.73 10.45
CA SER A 156 -20.94 8.97 11.50
C SER A 156 -20.46 7.68 12.19
N SER A 157 -21.12 6.54 11.95
CA SER A 157 -20.67 5.23 12.45
C SER A 157 -19.57 4.60 11.60
N THR A 158 -19.29 5.17 10.41
CA THR A 158 -18.21 4.67 9.55
C THR A 158 -16.86 4.80 10.22
N SER A 159 -16.17 3.68 10.41
CA SER A 159 -14.82 3.68 10.99
C SER A 159 -13.92 2.66 10.32
N LEU A 160 -12.67 3.07 10.11
CA LEU A 160 -11.54 2.20 9.75
C LEU A 160 -10.63 2.10 10.99
N LYS A 161 -10.29 0.90 11.39
CA LYS A 161 -9.36 0.67 12.49
C LYS A 161 -8.24 -0.25 12.03
N VAL A 162 -7.02 0.13 12.36
CA VAL A 162 -5.83 -0.70 12.20
C VAL A 162 -5.32 -1.01 13.60
N GLY A 163 -5.25 -2.29 13.95
CA GLY A 163 -4.76 -2.72 15.25
C GLY A 163 -3.24 -2.87 15.26
N ALA A 164 -2.71 -3.31 16.41
CA ALA A 164 -1.29 -3.51 16.56
C ALA A 164 -0.75 -4.60 15.63
N SER A 165 0.32 -4.28 14.92
CA SER A 165 0.97 -5.19 14.01
C SER A 165 2.03 -6.04 14.73
N THR A 166 2.14 -7.30 14.33
CA THR A 166 3.23 -8.18 14.73
C THR A 166 4.30 -8.17 13.64
N SER A 167 5.54 -7.84 14.02
CA SER A 167 6.68 -7.98 13.11
C SER A 167 7.04 -9.44 12.93
N LEU A 168 7.13 -9.88 11.69
CA LEU A 168 7.64 -11.20 11.31
C LEU A 168 9.15 -11.15 11.04
N GLY A 169 9.77 -9.96 11.12
CA GLY A 169 11.20 -9.74 10.94
C GLY A 169 11.59 -9.35 9.52
N ILE A 170 12.90 -9.16 9.34
CA ILE A 170 13.50 -8.94 8.02
C ILE A 170 13.53 -10.28 7.28
N ILE A 171 12.94 -10.31 6.10
CA ILE A 171 12.77 -11.52 5.26
C ILE A 171 13.73 -11.55 4.07
N ASP A 172 14.32 -10.41 3.76
CA ASP A 172 15.33 -10.27 2.71
C ASP A 172 16.24 -9.08 3.02
N GLU A 173 17.53 -9.20 2.72
CA GLU A 173 18.50 -8.16 3.06
C GLU A 173 19.71 -8.19 2.13
N HIS A 174 20.02 -7.02 1.53
CA HIS A 174 21.20 -6.77 0.69
C HIS A 174 21.84 -5.43 1.03
N PRO A 175 23.07 -5.15 0.59
CA PRO A 175 23.62 -3.80 0.67
C PRO A 175 22.67 -2.79 0.01
N GLY A 176 22.26 -1.76 0.77
CA GLY A 176 21.36 -0.72 0.26
C GLY A 176 19.89 -1.11 0.13
N SER A 177 19.48 -2.33 0.50
CA SER A 177 18.06 -2.72 0.49
C SER A 177 17.70 -3.75 1.55
N PHE A 178 16.41 -3.84 1.91
CA PHE A 178 15.85 -4.88 2.77
C PHE A 178 14.34 -5.00 2.58
N ALA A 179 13.76 -6.12 3.01
CA ALA A 179 12.33 -6.29 3.13
C ALA A 179 11.94 -6.76 4.54
N LEU A 180 10.90 -6.16 5.10
CA LEU A 180 10.34 -6.45 6.42
C LEU A 180 8.89 -6.92 6.27
N ALA A 181 8.52 -8.03 6.89
CA ALA A 181 7.16 -8.53 6.90
C ALA A 181 6.46 -8.25 8.24
N THR A 182 5.18 -7.93 8.16
CA THR A 182 4.30 -7.70 9.30
C THR A 182 2.93 -8.31 9.07
N ILE A 183 2.20 -8.58 10.14
CA ILE A 183 0.80 -8.99 10.10
C ILE A 183 0.03 -8.25 11.19
N GLY A 184 -1.15 -7.73 10.86
CA GLY A 184 -1.98 -7.00 11.83
C GLY A 184 -3.46 -7.02 11.46
N PRO A 185 -4.36 -6.79 12.43
CA PRO A 185 -5.79 -6.74 12.20
C PRO A 185 -6.20 -5.40 11.59
N VAL A 186 -7.10 -5.47 10.62
CA VAL A 186 -7.79 -4.32 10.02
C VAL A 186 -9.28 -4.55 10.11
N SER A 187 -10.03 -3.55 10.54
CA SER A 187 -11.49 -3.63 10.59
C SER A 187 -12.14 -2.38 10.01
N ILE A 188 -13.26 -2.60 9.31
CA ILE A 188 -14.11 -1.55 8.78
C ILE A 188 -15.50 -1.76 9.34
N SER A 189 -16.10 -0.70 9.87
CA SER A 189 -17.49 -0.72 10.31
C SER A 189 -18.26 0.49 9.78
N SER A 190 -19.55 0.29 9.53
CA SER A 190 -20.53 1.32 9.22
C SER A 190 -21.90 0.83 9.65
N LYS A 191 -22.95 1.62 9.46
CA LYS A 191 -24.33 1.23 9.80
C LYS A 191 -24.73 -0.16 9.31
N ASN A 192 -24.23 -0.58 8.13
CA ASN A 192 -24.61 -1.81 7.46
C ASN A 192 -23.44 -2.78 7.23
N LEU A 193 -22.27 -2.49 7.76
CA LEU A 193 -21.05 -3.25 7.53
C LEU A 193 -20.25 -3.35 8.83
N ASN A 194 -19.81 -4.57 9.15
CA ASN A 194 -18.87 -4.80 10.24
C ASN A 194 -17.98 -5.97 9.84
N GLU A 195 -16.79 -5.66 9.33
CA GLU A 195 -15.85 -6.65 8.85
C GLU A 195 -14.48 -6.44 9.48
N SER A 196 -13.83 -7.55 9.79
CA SER A 196 -12.48 -7.59 10.32
C SER A 196 -11.69 -8.70 9.63
N SER A 197 -10.45 -8.41 9.28
CA SER A 197 -9.51 -9.37 8.72
C SER A 197 -8.12 -9.11 9.25
N ASN A 198 -7.23 -10.10 9.13
CA ASN A 198 -5.81 -9.86 9.24
C ASN A 198 -5.26 -9.46 7.87
N GLN A 199 -4.34 -8.54 7.85
CA GLN A 199 -3.62 -8.11 6.66
C GLN A 199 -2.13 -8.36 6.84
N VAL A 200 -1.52 -8.98 5.85
CA VAL A 200 -0.06 -9.01 5.68
C VAL A 200 0.37 -7.75 4.98
N ALA A 201 1.45 -7.15 5.46
CA ALA A 201 2.19 -6.11 4.75
C ALA A 201 3.67 -6.49 4.69
N VAL A 202 4.23 -6.48 3.48
CA VAL A 202 5.68 -6.61 3.28
C VAL A 202 6.19 -5.29 2.73
N VAL A 203 7.09 -4.67 3.49
CA VAL A 203 7.71 -3.37 3.15
C VAL A 203 9.10 -3.63 2.60
N ALA A 204 9.27 -3.46 1.29
CA ALA A 204 10.56 -3.48 0.61
C ALA A 204 11.13 -2.07 0.57
N VAL A 205 12.34 -1.88 1.08
CA VAL A 205 13.01 -0.56 1.15
C VAL A 205 14.34 -0.64 0.43
N ALA A 206 14.62 0.35 -0.42
CA ALA A 206 15.89 0.49 -1.12
C ALA A 206 16.41 1.92 -1.08
N LEU A 207 17.72 2.06 -1.10
CA LEU A 207 18.41 3.33 -1.25
C LEU A 207 18.89 3.48 -2.70
N VAL A 208 18.10 4.17 -3.53
CA VAL A 208 18.39 4.39 -4.95
C VAL A 208 19.00 5.77 -5.14
N HIS A 209 20.22 5.88 -5.63
CA HIS A 209 20.94 7.15 -5.83
C HIS A 209 20.92 8.05 -4.57
N GLY A 210 21.02 7.43 -3.37
CA GLY A 210 20.93 8.15 -2.10
C GLY A 210 19.52 8.58 -1.68
N LYS A 211 18.48 8.16 -2.41
CA LYS A 211 17.07 8.44 -2.09
C LYS A 211 16.40 7.17 -1.57
N PRO A 212 15.87 7.16 -0.34
CA PRO A 212 15.13 6.01 0.16
C PRO A 212 13.76 5.93 -0.51
N VAL A 213 13.47 4.80 -1.11
CA VAL A 213 12.18 4.45 -1.69
C VAL A 213 11.68 3.17 -1.05
N ASN A 214 10.38 3.03 -0.89
CA ASN A 214 9.77 1.82 -0.38
C ASN A 214 8.55 1.41 -1.20
N ALA A 215 8.44 0.11 -1.44
CA ALA A 215 7.22 -0.51 -1.93
C ALA A 215 6.58 -1.31 -0.81
N ASN A 216 5.26 -1.19 -0.65
CA ASN A 216 4.52 -1.96 0.34
C ASN A 216 3.54 -2.87 -0.40
N PHE A 217 3.61 -4.16 -0.12
CA PHE A 217 2.77 -5.20 -0.70
C PHE A 217 1.80 -5.67 0.36
N TYR A 218 0.51 -5.47 0.12
CA TYR A 218 -0.56 -5.80 1.05
C TYR A 218 -1.38 -6.98 0.54
N SER A 219 -1.72 -7.89 1.43
CA SER A 219 -2.65 -8.99 1.15
C SER A 219 -3.53 -9.27 2.36
N ASP A 220 -4.82 -9.53 2.13
CA ASP A 220 -5.66 -10.16 3.15
C ASP A 220 -5.02 -11.49 3.54
N TYR A 221 -4.80 -11.72 4.82
CA TYR A 221 -4.22 -12.96 5.32
C TYR A 221 -5.32 -14.01 5.55
N ARG A 222 -5.37 -14.99 4.71
CA ARG A 222 -6.27 -16.16 4.81
C ARG A 222 -5.49 -17.46 5.01
N SER A 223 -4.25 -17.46 4.54
CA SER A 223 -3.35 -18.60 4.60
C SER A 223 -1.89 -18.15 4.47
N ASN A 224 -0.96 -19.05 4.73
CA ASN A 224 0.46 -18.79 4.50
C ASN A 224 0.80 -18.42 3.04
N ALA A 225 -0.02 -18.85 2.07
CA ALA A 225 0.18 -18.50 0.67
C ALA A 225 0.04 -16.98 0.41
N ASP A 226 -0.71 -16.26 1.24
CA ASP A 226 -0.86 -14.80 1.11
C ASP A 226 0.39 -14.07 1.62
N LEU A 227 1.02 -14.57 2.68
CA LEU A 227 2.33 -14.09 3.15
C LEU A 227 3.41 -14.36 2.11
N VAL A 228 3.52 -15.62 1.64
CA VAL A 228 4.49 -16.01 0.61
C VAL A 228 4.35 -15.15 -0.64
N TRP A 229 3.11 -14.89 -1.10
CA TRP A 229 2.88 -13.99 -2.24
C TRP A 229 3.50 -12.60 -1.99
N ALA A 230 3.22 -11.98 -0.85
CA ALA A 230 3.71 -10.63 -0.55
C ALA A 230 5.25 -10.59 -0.42
N GLU A 231 5.85 -11.64 0.18
CA GLU A 231 7.30 -11.79 0.27
C GLU A 231 7.96 -11.94 -1.10
N ASP A 232 7.41 -12.80 -1.97
CA ASP A 232 7.95 -13.03 -3.31
C ASP A 232 7.86 -11.77 -4.18
N GLN A 233 6.74 -11.00 -4.08
CA GLN A 233 6.62 -9.72 -4.78
C GLN A 233 7.67 -8.72 -4.29
N ALA A 234 7.91 -8.65 -2.98
CA ALA A 234 8.89 -7.73 -2.41
C ALA A 234 10.32 -8.05 -2.86
N ARG A 235 10.72 -9.35 -2.83
CA ARG A 235 12.04 -9.80 -3.30
C ARG A 235 12.25 -9.52 -4.79
N ASP A 236 11.27 -9.88 -5.64
CA ASP A 236 11.35 -9.63 -7.09
C ASP A 236 11.40 -8.13 -7.39
N TRP A 237 10.60 -7.34 -6.69
CA TRP A 237 10.58 -5.88 -6.87
C TRP A 237 11.94 -5.25 -6.50
N LEU A 238 12.56 -5.65 -5.37
CA LEU A 238 13.88 -5.16 -4.97
C LEU A 238 14.96 -5.53 -5.99
N ARG A 239 14.97 -6.79 -6.44
CA ARG A 239 15.91 -7.26 -7.46
C ARG A 239 15.80 -6.42 -8.74
N ARG A 240 14.58 -6.27 -9.28
CA ARG A 240 14.31 -5.50 -10.51
C ARG A 240 14.58 -4.01 -10.33
N LEU A 241 14.26 -3.42 -9.16
CA LEU A 241 14.57 -2.03 -8.89
C LEU A 241 16.07 -1.76 -8.97
N ASN A 242 16.90 -2.63 -8.40
CA ASN A 242 18.35 -2.52 -8.44
C ASN A 242 18.90 -2.70 -9.87
N GLU A 243 18.34 -3.63 -10.66
CA GLU A 243 18.70 -3.82 -12.07
C GLU A 243 18.37 -2.60 -12.94
N LEU A 244 17.27 -1.90 -12.64
CA LEU A 244 16.80 -0.73 -13.39
C LEU A 244 17.53 0.58 -13.00
N ASN A 245 18.19 0.60 -11.86
CA ASN A 245 18.86 1.80 -11.30
C ASN A 245 20.27 1.42 -10.79
N PRO A 246 21.22 1.09 -11.69
CA PRO A 246 22.55 0.65 -11.36
C PRO A 246 23.42 1.70 -10.67
#